data_6a3ce31d835b1acf8202e976fa5ed79e
#
_entry.id   6a3ce31d835b1acf8202e976fa5ed79e
#
_cell.length_a   1.000
_cell.length_b   1.000
_cell.length_c   1.000
_cell.angle_alpha   90.00
_cell.angle_beta   90.00
_cell.angle_gamma   90.00
#
_symmetry.space_group_name_H-M   'P 1'
#
loop_
_entity.id
_entity.type
_entity.pdbx_description
1 polymer ?
#
loop_
_entity_poly.entity_id
_entity_poly.type
_entity_poly.pdbx_seq_one_letter_code
_entity_poly.pdbx_strand_id
1 'polypeptide(L)'
;MDITFLLNGERVALTEVAPTATLLDWLRETRGLTGTKEACREGDCGACTVMVTDAEGSRALNACILFLPQIDGKAIRTVEGLAAPDGRLHPVQEALIDHHGSQCGFCTPGFAVSMATAHKTGETDLDSALAGNLCRCTGYAPILRAAEAARNAPVPDWIEEDASFFLAEIPSGGADPQDRRGGG
;
A
#
# COMPACT_ATOMS: atom_id res chain seq x y z
N MET A 1 18.14 14.00 4.01
CA MET A 1 17.53 14.40 2.73
C MET A 1 16.07 14.74 2.98
N ASP A 2 15.47 15.56 2.11
CA ASP A 2 14.08 15.96 2.23
C ASP A 2 13.28 15.13 1.24
N ILE A 3 12.09 14.72 1.64
CA ILE A 3 11.18 13.91 0.82
C ILE A 3 9.76 14.45 0.92
N THR A 4 8.98 14.24 -0.13
CA THR A 4 7.56 14.59 -0.16
C THR A 4 6.77 13.45 -0.79
N PHE A 5 5.69 13.03 -0.15
CA PHE A 5 4.83 11.93 -0.62
C PHE A 5 3.39 12.13 -0.17
N LEU A 6 2.47 11.33 -0.68
CA LEU A 6 1.11 11.24 -0.14
C LEU A 6 1.03 10.10 0.90
N LEU A 7 0.34 10.35 2.01
CA LEU A 7 -0.03 9.34 2.98
C LEU A 7 -1.54 9.37 3.17
N ASN A 8 -2.23 8.32 2.76
CA ASN A 8 -3.68 8.20 2.85
C ASN A 8 -4.43 9.41 2.24
N GLY A 9 -3.93 9.92 1.12
CA GLY A 9 -4.48 11.09 0.42
C GLY A 9 -3.98 12.45 0.93
N GLU A 10 -3.20 12.51 2.01
CA GLU A 10 -2.65 13.75 2.56
C GLU A 10 -1.18 13.94 2.15
N ARG A 11 -0.81 15.16 1.74
CA ARG A 11 0.59 15.49 1.43
C ARG A 11 1.43 15.57 2.70
N VAL A 12 2.53 14.83 2.72
CA VAL A 12 3.52 14.82 3.81
C VAL A 12 4.86 15.26 3.26
N ALA A 13 5.49 16.22 3.95
CA ALA A 13 6.87 16.64 3.69
C ALA A 13 7.71 16.36 4.94
N LEU A 14 8.83 15.67 4.76
CA LEU A 14 9.78 15.36 5.84
C LEU A 14 11.14 15.94 5.48
N THR A 15 11.81 16.52 6.46
CA THR A 15 13.17 17.07 6.34
C THR A 15 14.16 16.23 7.13
N GLU A 16 15.42 16.23 6.71
CA GLU A 16 16.52 15.55 7.40
C GLU A 16 16.28 14.04 7.63
N VAL A 17 15.58 13.38 6.69
CA VAL A 17 15.25 11.95 6.80
C VAL A 17 16.53 11.13 6.81
N ALA A 18 16.67 10.23 7.80
CA ALA A 18 17.75 9.26 7.85
C ALA A 18 17.63 8.26 6.69
N PRO A 19 18.72 7.99 5.94
CA PRO A 19 18.67 7.12 4.76
C PRO A 19 18.18 5.69 5.01
N THR A 20 18.32 5.22 6.25
CA THR A 20 17.97 3.84 6.67
C THR A 20 16.71 3.77 7.53
N ALA A 21 16.02 4.90 7.75
CA ALA A 21 14.74 4.89 8.47
C ALA A 21 13.70 4.11 7.65
N THR A 22 13.05 3.13 8.28
CA THR A 22 12.02 2.34 7.61
C THR A 22 10.67 3.05 7.62
N LEU A 23 9.87 2.80 6.60
CA LEU A 23 8.50 3.30 6.57
C LEU A 23 7.68 2.72 7.73
N LEU A 24 7.89 1.46 8.11
CA LEU A 24 7.19 0.82 9.22
C LEU A 24 7.41 1.55 10.54
N ASP A 25 8.65 1.83 10.89
CA ASP A 25 8.98 2.51 12.16
C ASP A 25 8.39 3.92 12.17
N TRP A 26 8.50 4.66 11.08
CA TRP A 26 7.94 6.00 10.97
C TRP A 26 6.41 6.01 11.07
N LEU A 27 5.72 5.10 10.39
CA LEU A 27 4.26 4.97 10.47
C LEU A 27 3.81 4.72 11.90
N ARG A 28 4.45 3.78 12.59
CA ARG A 28 4.04 3.33 13.92
C ARG A 28 4.48 4.28 15.04
N GLU A 29 5.73 4.72 15.01
CA GLU A 29 6.33 5.48 16.12
C GLU A 29 6.15 6.99 15.98
N THR A 30 6.15 7.51 14.75
CA THR A 30 6.04 8.96 14.50
C THR A 30 4.60 9.35 14.17
N ARG A 31 3.91 8.61 13.30
CA ARG A 31 2.56 8.94 12.87
C ARG A 31 1.46 8.30 13.74
N GLY A 32 1.79 7.30 14.55
CA GLY A 32 0.83 6.59 15.38
C GLY A 32 -0.13 5.68 14.58
N LEU A 33 0.17 5.42 13.30
CA LEU A 33 -0.61 4.54 12.43
C LEU A 33 -0.24 3.09 12.69
N THR A 34 -0.80 2.52 13.75
CA THR A 34 -0.45 1.18 14.25
C THR A 34 -1.24 0.04 13.59
N GLY A 35 -2.12 0.35 12.66
CA GLY A 35 -2.81 -0.64 11.82
C GLY A 35 -1.83 -1.43 10.96
N THR A 36 -0.79 -0.79 10.43
CA THR A 36 0.35 -1.46 9.81
C THR A 36 1.12 -2.22 10.90
N LYS A 37 1.06 -3.57 10.89
CA LYS A 37 1.57 -4.40 11.97
C LYS A 37 3.05 -4.71 11.82
N GLU A 38 3.70 -4.93 12.96
CA GLU A 38 5.09 -5.34 13.04
C GLU A 38 5.18 -6.78 13.51
N ALA A 39 5.86 -7.66 12.73
CA ALA A 39 6.11 -9.05 13.11
C ALA A 39 7.54 -9.49 12.74
N CYS A 40 7.81 -9.90 11.50
CA CYS A 40 9.11 -10.47 11.11
C CYS A 40 10.23 -9.44 10.94
N ARG A 41 9.94 -8.20 10.52
CA ARG A 41 10.90 -7.13 10.17
C ARG A 41 11.90 -7.48 9.06
N GLU A 42 11.61 -8.49 8.26
CA GLU A 42 12.52 -9.00 7.20
C GLU A 42 11.83 -9.15 5.83
N GLY A 43 10.61 -8.59 5.68
CA GLY A 43 9.92 -8.60 4.39
C GLY A 43 9.21 -9.90 4.04
N ASP A 44 9.01 -10.82 5.01
CA ASP A 44 8.49 -12.17 4.74
C ASP A 44 6.99 -12.33 5.04
N CYS A 45 6.51 -11.87 6.21
CA CYS A 45 5.19 -12.24 6.71
C CYS A 45 4.01 -11.41 6.18
N GLY A 46 4.25 -10.28 5.55
CA GLY A 46 3.21 -9.40 5.00
C GLY A 46 2.35 -8.64 6.02
N ALA A 47 2.60 -8.76 7.34
CA ALA A 47 1.81 -8.04 8.34
C ALA A 47 1.94 -6.51 8.24
N CYS A 48 3.02 -6.02 7.67
CA CYS A 48 3.32 -4.62 7.45
C CYS A 48 3.03 -4.12 6.03
N THR A 49 2.24 -4.84 5.25
CA THR A 49 1.93 -4.45 3.87
C THR A 49 1.28 -3.07 3.79
N VAL A 50 1.79 -2.26 2.89
CA VAL A 50 1.23 -0.98 2.45
C VAL A 50 1.04 -0.99 0.94
N MET A 51 0.08 -0.23 0.43
CA MET A 51 -0.04 0.03 -1.00
C MET A 51 0.85 1.22 -1.36
N VAL A 52 1.73 1.02 -2.31
CA VAL A 52 2.58 2.08 -2.88
C VAL A 52 2.13 2.32 -4.31
N THR A 53 1.78 3.56 -4.63
CA THR A 53 1.38 3.99 -5.97
C THR A 53 2.41 4.98 -6.50
N ASP A 54 2.86 4.77 -7.72
CA ASP A 54 3.74 5.66 -8.47
C ASP A 54 3.30 5.73 -9.96
N ALA A 55 4.11 6.35 -10.81
CA ALA A 55 3.80 6.48 -12.24
C ALA A 55 3.67 5.13 -12.98
N GLU A 56 4.22 4.05 -12.43
CA GLU A 56 4.14 2.70 -13.01
C GLU A 56 2.90 1.92 -12.53
N GLY A 57 2.18 2.44 -11.53
CA GLY A 57 0.97 1.82 -10.97
C GLY A 57 1.05 1.56 -9.47
N SER A 58 0.17 0.69 -8.98
CA SER A 58 0.06 0.36 -7.54
C SER A 58 0.63 -1.02 -7.25
N ARG A 59 1.34 -1.13 -6.12
CA ARG A 59 2.00 -2.37 -5.66
C ARG A 59 1.82 -2.54 -4.16
N ALA A 60 1.62 -3.77 -3.70
CA ALA A 60 1.66 -4.13 -2.29
C ALA A 60 3.11 -4.40 -1.87
N LEU A 61 3.65 -3.64 -0.91
CA LEU A 61 5.03 -3.74 -0.47
C LEU A 61 5.12 -3.83 1.06
N ASN A 62 6.18 -4.46 1.57
CA ASN A 62 6.43 -4.61 3.00
C ASN A 62 7.12 -3.37 3.58
N ALA A 63 6.43 -2.61 4.42
CA ALA A 63 6.95 -1.36 5.01
C ALA A 63 8.19 -1.56 5.89
N CYS A 64 8.44 -2.77 6.41
CA CYS A 64 9.59 -3.07 7.27
C CYS A 64 10.94 -3.08 6.54
N ILE A 65 10.93 -3.26 5.20
CA ILE A 65 12.12 -3.24 4.35
C ILE A 65 12.12 -2.07 3.36
N LEU A 66 11.10 -1.22 3.41
CA LEU A 66 10.96 -0.04 2.58
C LEU A 66 11.51 1.18 3.34
N PHE A 67 12.59 1.77 2.83
CA PHE A 67 13.18 2.95 3.45
C PHE A 67 12.44 4.23 3.04
N LEU A 68 12.35 5.20 3.95
CA LEU A 68 11.67 6.48 3.70
C LEU A 68 12.15 7.18 2.41
N PRO A 69 13.45 7.23 2.07
CA PRO A 69 13.87 7.84 0.81
C PRO A 69 13.28 7.19 -0.45
N GLN A 70 12.89 5.93 -0.40
CA GLN A 70 12.34 5.20 -1.55
C GLN A 70 10.89 5.58 -1.87
N ILE A 71 10.21 6.28 -0.96
CA ILE A 71 8.81 6.71 -1.14
C ILE A 71 8.69 8.18 -1.55
N ASP A 72 9.80 8.87 -1.77
CA ASP A 72 9.78 10.23 -2.29
C ASP A 72 9.04 10.30 -3.63
N GLY A 73 8.12 11.25 -3.76
CA GLY A 73 7.27 11.41 -4.94
C GLY A 73 6.22 10.30 -5.14
N LYS A 74 5.91 9.46 -4.14
CA LYS A 74 4.94 8.36 -4.24
C LYS A 74 3.72 8.58 -3.37
N ALA A 75 2.65 7.79 -3.60
CA ALA A 75 1.52 7.73 -2.70
C ALA A 75 1.53 6.42 -1.91
N ILE A 76 1.31 6.53 -0.61
CA ILE A 76 1.28 5.42 0.33
C ILE A 76 -0.13 5.34 0.92
N ARG A 77 -0.73 4.14 0.86
CA ARG A 77 -1.94 3.83 1.62
C ARG A 77 -1.69 2.74 2.62
N THR A 78 -2.04 3.01 3.86
CA THR A 78 -2.10 2.04 4.96
C THR A 78 -3.54 1.53 5.10
N VAL A 79 -3.75 0.54 5.97
CA VAL A 79 -5.09 0.02 6.25
C VAL A 79 -6.06 1.10 6.75
N GLU A 80 -5.55 2.10 7.48
CA GLU A 80 -6.35 3.23 7.96
C GLU A 80 -6.90 4.10 6.81
N GLY A 81 -6.18 4.15 5.69
CA GLY A 81 -6.59 4.90 4.50
C GLY A 81 -7.39 4.08 3.48
N LEU A 82 -7.74 2.83 3.75
CA LEU A 82 -8.59 2.04 2.85
C LEU A 82 -10.05 2.47 2.93
N ALA A 83 -10.57 2.78 4.12
CA ALA A 83 -11.90 3.35 4.26
C ALA A 83 -11.91 4.82 3.79
N ALA A 84 -13.07 5.25 3.30
CA ALA A 84 -13.28 6.65 2.94
C ALA A 84 -13.24 7.56 4.18
N PRO A 85 -12.97 8.87 4.03
CA PRO A 85 -13.01 9.82 5.14
C PRO A 85 -14.36 9.92 5.85
N ASP A 86 -15.46 9.57 5.16
CA ASP A 86 -16.82 9.52 5.73
C ASP A 86 -17.15 8.20 6.44
N GLY A 87 -16.19 7.27 6.49
CA GLY A 87 -16.33 5.98 7.17
C GLY A 87 -16.88 4.85 6.31
N ARG A 88 -17.19 5.06 5.03
CA ARG A 88 -17.55 3.97 4.11
C ARG A 88 -16.37 3.02 3.96
N LEU A 89 -16.63 1.73 4.13
CA LEU A 89 -15.60 0.71 3.99
C LEU A 89 -15.22 0.50 2.52
N HIS A 90 -13.97 0.12 2.30
CA HIS A 90 -13.55 -0.42 1.00
C HIS A 90 -14.23 -1.78 0.75
N PRO A 91 -14.60 -2.14 -0.49
CA PRO A 91 -15.24 -3.44 -0.79
C PRO A 91 -14.50 -4.65 -0.21
N VAL A 92 -13.17 -4.63 -0.17
CA VAL A 92 -12.39 -5.72 0.44
C VAL A 92 -12.55 -5.78 1.97
N GLN A 93 -12.78 -4.66 2.64
CA GLN A 93 -13.01 -4.64 4.09
C GLN A 93 -14.41 -5.22 4.41
N GLU A 94 -15.43 -4.84 3.65
CA GLU A 94 -16.78 -5.41 3.76
C GLU A 94 -16.74 -6.92 3.50
N ALA A 95 -16.10 -7.36 2.42
CA ALA A 95 -15.96 -8.77 2.09
C ALA A 95 -15.24 -9.58 3.18
N LEU A 96 -14.19 -9.03 3.80
CA LEU A 96 -13.50 -9.67 4.94
C LEU A 96 -14.43 -9.87 6.14
N ILE A 97 -15.37 -8.94 6.39
CA ILE A 97 -16.37 -9.05 7.44
C ILE A 97 -17.38 -10.14 7.07
N ASP A 98 -17.97 -10.06 5.88
CA ASP A 98 -19.05 -10.93 5.42
C ASP A 98 -18.61 -12.41 5.29
N HIS A 99 -17.37 -12.63 4.90
CA HIS A 99 -16.79 -13.96 4.73
C HIS A 99 -15.99 -14.46 5.95
N HIS A 100 -16.04 -13.72 7.07
CA HIS A 100 -15.30 -14.08 8.30
C HIS A 100 -13.79 -14.28 8.05
N GLY A 101 -13.18 -13.40 7.24
CA GLY A 101 -11.79 -13.46 6.84
C GLY A 101 -10.77 -13.12 7.94
N SER A 102 -11.25 -12.85 9.17
CA SER A 102 -10.41 -12.47 10.31
C SER A 102 -10.76 -13.30 11.55
N GLN A 103 -9.73 -13.68 12.34
CA GLN A 103 -9.92 -14.29 13.68
C GLN A 103 -9.18 -13.46 14.72
N CYS A 104 -7.85 -13.66 14.95
CA CYS A 104 -7.12 -12.83 15.90
C CYS A 104 -6.91 -11.37 15.42
N GLY A 105 -7.07 -11.09 14.13
CA GLY A 105 -7.00 -9.76 13.54
C GLY A 105 -5.58 -9.26 13.23
N PHE A 106 -4.52 -9.95 13.66
CA PHE A 106 -3.16 -9.45 13.51
C PHE A 106 -2.69 -9.35 12.05
N CYS A 107 -2.96 -10.36 11.22
CA CYS A 107 -2.61 -10.36 9.80
C CYS A 107 -3.62 -9.60 8.92
N THR A 108 -4.81 -9.33 9.44
CA THR A 108 -5.94 -8.76 8.67
C THR A 108 -5.61 -7.44 7.98
N PRO A 109 -4.91 -6.47 8.61
CA PRO A 109 -4.51 -5.24 7.93
C PRO A 109 -3.66 -5.46 6.68
N GLY A 110 -2.66 -6.35 6.78
CA GLY A 110 -1.79 -6.69 5.65
C GLY A 110 -2.57 -7.33 4.49
N PHE A 111 -3.44 -8.29 4.79
CA PHE A 111 -4.33 -8.88 3.78
C PHE A 111 -5.27 -7.85 3.15
N ALA A 112 -5.89 -6.99 3.95
CA ALA A 112 -6.79 -5.96 3.44
C ALA A 112 -6.09 -5.04 2.43
N VAL A 113 -4.85 -4.63 2.71
CA VAL A 113 -4.06 -3.79 1.80
C VAL A 113 -3.65 -4.57 0.54
N SER A 114 -3.20 -5.82 0.66
CA SER A 114 -2.86 -6.66 -0.50
C SER A 114 -4.08 -6.90 -1.38
N MET A 115 -5.24 -7.21 -0.80
CA MET A 115 -6.51 -7.38 -1.52
C MET A 115 -6.94 -6.09 -2.20
N ALA A 116 -6.85 -4.93 -1.52
CA ALA A 116 -7.18 -3.64 -2.11
C ALA A 116 -6.26 -3.27 -3.27
N THR A 117 -4.98 -3.63 -3.17
CA THR A 117 -4.02 -3.45 -4.26
C THR A 117 -4.38 -4.34 -5.46
N ALA A 118 -4.63 -5.63 -5.24
CA ALA A 118 -5.06 -6.56 -6.29
C ALA A 118 -6.37 -6.10 -6.95
N HIS A 119 -7.34 -5.64 -6.15
CA HIS A 119 -8.60 -5.09 -6.63
C HIS A 119 -8.38 -3.85 -7.52
N LYS A 120 -7.56 -2.90 -7.07
CA LYS A 120 -7.23 -1.67 -7.83
C LYS A 120 -6.52 -1.97 -9.15
N THR A 121 -5.62 -2.95 -9.16
CA THR A 121 -4.84 -3.31 -10.36
C THR A 121 -5.56 -4.28 -11.28
N GLY A 122 -6.73 -4.80 -10.89
CA GLY A 122 -7.46 -5.80 -11.66
C GLY A 122 -6.77 -7.17 -11.71
N GLU A 123 -5.96 -7.48 -10.68
CA GLU A 123 -5.27 -8.77 -10.58
C GLU A 123 -6.28 -9.91 -10.44
N THR A 124 -6.08 -10.96 -11.22
CA THR A 124 -6.97 -12.11 -11.28
C THR A 124 -6.43 -13.34 -10.58
N ASP A 125 -5.12 -13.46 -10.45
CA ASP A 125 -4.47 -14.52 -9.68
C ASP A 125 -4.34 -14.11 -8.22
N LEU A 126 -5.45 -14.28 -7.48
CA LEU A 126 -5.53 -13.89 -6.07
C LEU A 126 -4.64 -14.75 -5.16
N ASP A 127 -4.38 -16.00 -5.52
CA ASP A 127 -3.47 -16.87 -4.77
C ASP A 127 -2.05 -16.29 -4.80
N SER A 128 -1.55 -15.92 -5.96
CA SER A 128 -0.24 -15.26 -6.09
C SER A 128 -0.21 -13.87 -5.47
N ALA A 129 -1.27 -13.07 -5.65
CA ALA A 129 -1.35 -11.72 -5.09
C ALA A 129 -1.29 -11.69 -3.56
N LEU A 130 -1.83 -12.73 -2.89
CA LEU A 130 -1.90 -12.85 -1.44
C LEU A 130 -0.82 -13.76 -0.84
N ALA A 131 0.01 -14.41 -1.66
CA ALA A 131 1.04 -15.37 -1.20
C ALA A 131 2.06 -14.75 -0.23
N GLY A 132 2.30 -13.44 -0.33
CA GLY A 132 3.20 -12.69 0.56
C GLY A 132 2.63 -12.39 1.96
N ASN A 133 1.40 -12.82 2.27
CA ASN A 133 0.75 -12.56 3.55
C ASN A 133 0.51 -13.87 4.32
N LEU A 134 1.02 -13.95 5.55
CA LEU A 134 0.88 -15.13 6.39
C LEU A 134 -0.26 -14.99 7.40
N CYS A 135 -1.12 -16.01 7.48
CA CYS A 135 -2.15 -16.16 8.50
C CYS A 135 -2.07 -17.51 9.17
N ARG A 136 -1.99 -17.54 10.52
CA ARG A 136 -1.93 -18.79 11.28
C ARG A 136 -3.32 -19.28 11.72
N CYS A 137 -4.33 -18.42 11.71
CA CYS A 137 -5.62 -18.69 12.33
C CYS A 137 -6.68 -19.27 11.38
N THR A 138 -6.84 -18.68 10.18
CA THR A 138 -8.02 -18.87 9.32
C THR A 138 -7.92 -20.07 8.38
N GLY A 139 -6.72 -20.56 8.10
CA GLY A 139 -6.47 -21.53 7.03
C GLY A 139 -6.67 -20.94 5.62
N TYR A 140 -6.65 -19.60 5.49
CA TYR A 140 -6.70 -18.79 4.24
C TYR A 140 -8.05 -18.83 3.48
N ALA A 141 -8.76 -19.94 3.46
CA ALA A 141 -9.96 -20.09 2.64
C ALA A 141 -11.02 -18.99 2.84
N PRO A 142 -11.32 -18.48 4.07
CA PRO A 142 -12.22 -17.34 4.23
C PRO A 142 -11.68 -16.04 3.62
N ILE A 143 -10.36 -15.83 3.67
CA ILE A 143 -9.69 -14.64 3.10
C ILE A 143 -9.77 -14.68 1.57
N LEU A 144 -9.48 -15.83 0.96
CA LEU A 144 -9.58 -16.01 -0.50
C LEU A 144 -11.02 -15.83 -0.99
N ARG A 145 -12.02 -16.35 -0.25
CA ARG A 145 -13.44 -16.11 -0.58
C ARG A 145 -13.81 -14.64 -0.50
N ALA A 146 -13.29 -13.91 0.48
CA ALA A 146 -13.50 -12.46 0.61
C ALA A 146 -12.85 -11.70 -0.58
N ALA A 147 -11.64 -12.07 -0.96
CA ALA A 147 -10.95 -11.46 -2.10
C ALA A 147 -11.73 -11.67 -3.40
N GLU A 148 -12.20 -12.89 -3.65
CA GLU A 148 -13.00 -13.22 -4.83
C GLU A 148 -14.37 -12.50 -4.82
N ALA A 149 -15.02 -12.37 -3.68
CA ALA A 149 -16.28 -11.64 -3.55
C ALA A 149 -16.15 -10.14 -3.85
N ALA A 150 -15.04 -9.53 -3.43
CA ALA A 150 -14.77 -8.11 -3.67
C ALA A 150 -14.30 -7.80 -5.12
N ARG A 151 -13.83 -8.80 -5.85
CA ARG A 151 -13.11 -8.67 -7.13
C ARG A 151 -13.83 -7.80 -8.17
N ASN A 152 -15.15 -7.94 -8.30
CA ASN A 152 -15.94 -7.26 -9.32
C ASN A 152 -16.61 -5.97 -8.81
N ALA A 153 -16.37 -5.58 -7.58
CA ALA A 153 -16.85 -4.31 -7.06
C ALA A 153 -16.13 -3.14 -7.76
N PRO A 154 -16.75 -1.97 -7.89
CA PRO A 154 -16.06 -0.80 -8.42
C PRO A 154 -14.92 -0.39 -7.48
N VAL A 155 -13.79 0.03 -8.07
CA VAL A 155 -12.70 0.63 -7.29
C VAL A 155 -13.18 1.96 -6.75
N PRO A 156 -13.03 2.23 -5.44
CA PRO A 156 -13.50 3.48 -4.86
C PRO A 156 -12.73 4.70 -5.37
N ASP A 157 -13.43 5.81 -5.63
CA ASP A 157 -12.85 7.05 -6.16
C ASP A 157 -11.67 7.55 -5.32
N TRP A 158 -11.80 7.51 -3.98
CA TRP A 158 -10.75 7.97 -3.06
C TRP A 158 -9.46 7.11 -3.10
N ILE A 159 -9.52 5.92 -3.69
CA ILE A 159 -8.35 5.07 -3.96
C ILE A 159 -7.73 5.41 -5.32
N GLU A 160 -8.57 5.75 -6.30
CA GLU A 160 -8.14 6.19 -7.62
C GLU A 160 -7.38 7.53 -7.58
N GLU A 161 -7.79 8.46 -6.72
CA GLU A 161 -7.25 9.81 -6.61
C GLU A 161 -5.73 9.85 -6.34
N ASP A 162 -5.16 8.81 -5.70
CA ASP A 162 -3.70 8.72 -5.49
C ASP A 162 -2.90 8.77 -6.80
N ALA A 163 -3.48 8.31 -7.91
CA ALA A 163 -2.83 8.35 -9.22
C ALA A 163 -2.76 9.78 -9.78
N SER A 164 -3.71 10.66 -9.44
CA SER A 164 -3.78 12.03 -9.93
C SER A 164 -2.65 12.91 -9.39
N PHE A 165 -2.08 12.56 -8.23
CA PHE A 165 -0.95 13.27 -7.62
C PHE A 165 0.27 13.31 -8.56
N PHE A 166 0.57 12.22 -9.24
CA PHE A 166 1.73 12.12 -10.14
C PHE A 166 1.51 12.84 -11.46
N LEU A 167 0.26 12.88 -11.93
CA LEU A 167 -0.09 13.57 -13.17
C LEU A 167 -0.03 15.09 -13.04
N ALA A 168 -0.20 15.62 -11.82
CA ALA A 168 -0.17 17.05 -11.55
C ALA A 168 1.25 17.60 -11.28
N GLU A 169 2.21 16.76 -10.89
CA GLU A 169 3.58 17.17 -10.53
C GLU A 169 4.66 16.76 -11.54
N ILE A 170 4.31 16.15 -12.69
CA ILE A 170 5.27 15.99 -13.78
C ILE A 170 5.41 17.37 -14.46
N PRO A 171 6.53 18.10 -14.25
CA PRO A 171 6.78 19.30 -15.05
C PRO A 171 6.81 18.85 -16.50
N SER A 172 6.11 19.56 -17.39
CA SER A 172 6.19 19.39 -18.84
C SER A 172 7.55 19.86 -19.39
N GLY A 173 8.63 19.36 -18.82
CA GLY A 173 10.02 19.60 -19.15
C GLY A 173 10.66 18.28 -19.53
N GLY A 174 10.57 17.93 -20.82
CA GLY A 174 11.18 16.75 -21.39
C GLY A 174 12.67 16.71 -21.06
N ALA A 175 13.12 15.67 -20.43
CA ALA A 175 14.50 15.26 -20.51
C ALA A 175 14.75 14.85 -21.96
N ASP A 176 15.54 15.65 -22.68
CA ASP A 176 16.00 15.38 -24.03
C ASP A 176 16.71 14.01 -24.05
N PRO A 177 16.23 13.04 -24.86
CA PRO A 177 16.89 11.73 -24.97
C PRO A 177 18.32 11.78 -25.53
N GLN A 178 18.82 12.97 -25.89
CA GLN A 178 20.14 13.14 -26.54
C GLN A 178 21.32 13.32 -25.58
N ASP A 179 21.11 13.50 -24.28
CA ASP A 179 22.21 13.73 -23.31
C ASP A 179 22.87 12.42 -22.79
N ARG A 180 22.59 11.27 -23.40
CA ARG A 180 23.25 9.99 -23.08
C ARG A 180 24.38 9.59 -24.07
N ARG A 181 24.90 10.51 -24.90
CA ARG A 181 26.01 10.24 -25.79
C ARG A 181 27.13 11.22 -25.52
N GLY A 182 27.97 10.93 -24.56
CA GLY A 182 29.18 11.72 -24.32
C GLY A 182 29.99 11.21 -23.14
N GLY A 183 30.78 10.16 -23.34
CA GLY A 183 31.70 9.66 -22.34
C GLY A 183 32.44 8.43 -22.88
N GLY A 184 33.39 8.65 -23.77
CA GLY A 184 34.37 7.65 -24.20
C GLY A 184 35.49 7.46 -23.17
#